data_d7d0c0e731080be3ea23918805c8574e
#
_entry.id   d7d0c0e731080be3ea23918805c8574e
#
_cell.length_a   1.000
_cell.length_b   1.000
_cell.length_c   1.000
_cell.angle_alpha   90.00
_cell.angle_beta   90.00
_cell.angle_gamma   90.00
#
_symmetry.space_group_name_H-M   'P 1'
#
loop_
_entity.id
_entity.type
_entity.pdbx_description
1 polymer ?
#
loop_
_entity_poly.entity_id
_entity_poly.type
_entity_poly.pdbx_seq_one_letter_code
_entity_poly.pdbx_strand_id
1 'polypeptide(L)'
;MNPKLLALYGLKFDPFSPEVPTEALYRSPKIENFCWRIEQAHLREGGFALIHGDPGAGKSVVMRVLAERLARLADLSVGVVHHPQSNLSDFYRELGDIFGVSIRVSNRWGGFKALRTRWLDHLGSTTRRSVLLCDEAQEMSPVVLNELRLLSSARFDSQSLLCIVLAGDARLLEKLRREELIPLGSRIRTRLAAEAATREELLACLEHLLAAAGNASLMTRELRQTLVDHAAGNYRILVSMAAELLMSAAQREITTLDEKLYLQVYGKPETHTSRRAAAAR
;
A
#
# COMPACT_ATOMS: atom_id res chain seq x y z
N MET A 1 10.97 -17.13 2.56
CA MET A 1 11.05 -18.40 3.36
C MET A 1 11.85 -19.45 2.59
N ASN A 2 12.57 -20.36 3.27
CA ASN A 2 13.34 -21.43 2.63
C ASN A 2 12.39 -22.44 1.94
N PRO A 3 12.70 -22.96 0.72
CA PRO A 3 11.88 -23.96 0.02
C PRO A 3 11.53 -25.20 0.83
N LYS A 4 12.43 -25.65 1.71
CA LYS A 4 12.16 -26.80 2.62
C LYS A 4 11.04 -26.49 3.62
N LEU A 5 10.97 -25.25 4.13
CA LEU A 5 9.92 -24.83 5.05
C LEU A 5 8.58 -24.65 4.34
N LEU A 6 8.57 -24.15 3.11
CA LEU A 6 7.36 -24.11 2.30
C LEU A 6 6.79 -25.50 2.05
N ALA A 7 7.65 -26.48 1.73
CA ALA A 7 7.24 -27.86 1.54
C ALA A 7 6.70 -28.48 2.82
N LEU A 8 7.30 -28.20 3.98
CA LEU A 8 6.86 -28.71 5.29
C LEU A 8 5.42 -28.31 5.60
N TYR A 9 5.05 -27.08 5.24
CA TYR A 9 3.70 -26.53 5.48
C TYR A 9 2.75 -26.67 4.29
N GLY A 10 3.19 -27.27 3.18
CA GLY A 10 2.38 -27.35 1.95
C GLY A 10 2.05 -25.99 1.35
N LEU A 11 2.95 -25.01 1.51
CA LEU A 11 2.76 -23.64 1.04
C LEU A 11 3.42 -23.43 -0.32
N LYS A 12 2.74 -22.71 -1.22
CA LYS A 12 3.27 -22.27 -2.51
C LYS A 12 4.22 -21.09 -2.36
N PHE A 13 3.95 -20.22 -1.38
CA PHE A 13 4.71 -19.03 -1.01
C PHE A 13 4.47 -18.71 0.46
N ASP A 14 5.27 -17.84 1.05
CA ASP A 14 5.06 -17.35 2.42
C ASP A 14 3.91 -16.34 2.44
N PRO A 15 2.75 -16.69 3.06
CA PRO A 15 1.57 -15.83 3.05
C PRO A 15 1.73 -14.53 3.87
N PHE A 16 2.76 -14.47 4.70
CA PHE A 16 3.01 -13.33 5.61
C PHE A 16 4.24 -12.51 5.23
N SER A 17 4.89 -12.86 4.13
CA SER A 17 6.00 -12.09 3.57
C SER A 17 5.52 -10.77 2.94
N PRO A 18 6.32 -9.70 2.98
CA PRO A 18 6.08 -8.50 2.15
C PRO A 18 6.03 -8.81 0.65
N GLU A 19 6.65 -9.90 0.21
CA GLU A 19 6.74 -10.34 -1.20
C GLU A 19 5.59 -11.26 -1.65
N VAL A 20 4.49 -11.31 -0.88
CA VAL A 20 3.28 -12.05 -1.30
C VAL A 20 2.89 -11.63 -2.72
N PRO A 21 2.62 -12.58 -3.66
CA PRO A 21 2.14 -12.24 -4.99
C PRO A 21 0.91 -11.34 -4.95
N THR A 22 0.84 -10.34 -5.81
CA THR A 22 -0.25 -9.35 -5.77
C THR A 22 -1.62 -9.98 -6.03
N GLU A 23 -1.66 -11.06 -6.80
CA GLU A 23 -2.89 -11.85 -7.03
C GLU A 23 -3.42 -12.52 -5.76
N ALA A 24 -2.52 -12.79 -4.81
CA ALA A 24 -2.85 -13.43 -3.53
C ALA A 24 -3.19 -12.41 -2.42
N LEU A 25 -3.09 -11.11 -2.70
CA LEU A 25 -3.46 -10.07 -1.74
C LEU A 25 -4.98 -10.02 -1.54
N TYR A 26 -5.39 -9.87 -0.29
CA TYR A 26 -6.80 -9.68 0.06
C TYR A 26 -7.32 -8.34 -0.47
N ARG A 27 -8.47 -8.37 -1.13
CA ARG A 27 -9.11 -7.20 -1.75
C ARG A 27 -10.52 -7.06 -1.19
N SER A 28 -10.69 -6.09 -0.31
CA SER A 28 -12.03 -5.75 0.18
C SER A 28 -12.89 -5.12 -0.92
N PRO A 29 -14.23 -5.15 -0.81
CA PRO A 29 -15.12 -4.48 -1.76
C PRO A 29 -14.82 -2.98 -1.92
N LYS A 30 -14.36 -2.31 -0.85
CA LYS A 30 -13.94 -0.89 -0.89
C LYS A 30 -12.75 -0.68 -1.82
N ILE A 31 -11.75 -1.58 -1.76
CA ILE A 31 -10.55 -1.55 -2.62
C ILE A 31 -10.94 -1.80 -4.07
N GLU A 32 -11.77 -2.83 -4.33
CA GLU A 32 -12.23 -3.16 -5.69
C GLU A 32 -13.00 -2.00 -6.32
N ASN A 33 -13.91 -1.36 -5.58
CA ASN A 33 -14.65 -0.19 -6.05
C ASN A 33 -13.73 1.00 -6.32
N PHE A 34 -12.74 1.25 -5.46
CA PHE A 34 -11.77 2.32 -5.69
C PHE A 34 -10.99 2.10 -6.98
N CYS A 35 -10.40 0.91 -7.17
CA CYS A 35 -9.67 0.56 -8.38
C CYS A 35 -10.55 0.68 -9.63
N TRP A 36 -11.78 0.18 -9.58
CA TRP A 36 -12.74 0.30 -10.68
C TRP A 36 -13.03 1.77 -11.05
N ARG A 37 -13.21 2.65 -10.05
CA ARG A 37 -13.42 4.10 -10.31
C ARG A 37 -12.20 4.76 -10.95
N ILE A 38 -10.99 4.37 -10.56
CA ILE A 38 -9.78 4.85 -11.24
C ILE A 38 -9.78 4.40 -12.70
N GLU A 39 -10.04 3.14 -12.98
CA GLU A 39 -10.06 2.58 -14.33
C GLU A 39 -11.15 3.20 -15.22
N GLN A 40 -12.36 3.38 -14.70
CA GLN A 40 -13.50 3.85 -15.50
C GLN A 40 -13.54 5.37 -15.69
N ALA A 41 -13.21 6.15 -14.66
CA ALA A 41 -13.33 7.60 -14.69
C ALA A 41 -11.99 8.30 -14.86
N HIS A 42 -11.04 8.04 -13.97
CA HIS A 42 -9.79 8.80 -13.92
C HIS A 42 -8.87 8.57 -15.11
N LEU A 43 -8.85 7.38 -15.73
CA LEU A 43 -8.07 7.16 -16.95
C LEU A 43 -8.58 7.99 -18.13
N ARG A 44 -9.87 8.30 -18.16
CA ARG A 44 -10.49 9.10 -19.24
C ARG A 44 -10.47 10.59 -18.96
N GLU A 45 -10.73 10.98 -17.72
CA GLU A 45 -10.89 12.37 -17.32
C GLU A 45 -9.65 12.96 -16.66
N GLY A 46 -8.80 12.13 -16.10
CA GLY A 46 -7.66 12.54 -15.29
C GLY A 46 -8.07 13.04 -13.91
N GLY A 47 -7.17 13.81 -13.28
CA GLY A 47 -7.40 14.43 -11.98
C GLY A 47 -6.80 13.63 -10.83
N PHE A 48 -7.18 13.99 -9.61
CA PHE A 48 -6.59 13.47 -8.40
C PHE A 48 -7.51 12.47 -7.68
N ALA A 49 -6.91 11.39 -7.19
CA ALA A 49 -7.51 10.47 -6.23
C ALA A 49 -6.64 10.38 -4.98
N LEU A 50 -7.24 10.01 -3.85
CA LEU A 50 -6.58 9.97 -2.55
C LEU A 50 -6.90 8.67 -1.83
N ILE A 51 -5.85 8.02 -1.34
CA ILE A 51 -5.91 6.92 -0.37
C ILE A 51 -5.35 7.45 0.94
N HIS A 52 -6.11 7.42 2.01
CA HIS A 52 -5.62 7.89 3.32
C HIS A 52 -6.03 6.94 4.44
N GLY A 53 -5.24 6.91 5.50
CA GLY A 53 -5.51 6.06 6.67
C GLY A 53 -4.25 5.84 7.50
N ASP A 54 -4.43 5.18 8.64
CA ASP A 54 -3.36 4.93 9.59
C ASP A 54 -2.26 3.99 9.05
N PRO A 55 -1.06 4.03 9.64
CA PRO A 55 -0.01 3.06 9.33
C PRO A 55 -0.50 1.62 9.57
N GLY A 56 -0.30 0.74 8.57
CA GLY A 56 -0.74 -0.65 8.65
C GLY A 56 -2.19 -0.91 8.23
N ALA A 57 -2.95 0.10 7.83
CA ALA A 57 -4.32 -0.04 7.31
C ALA A 57 -4.40 -0.52 5.84
N GLY A 58 -3.27 -0.88 5.21
CA GLY A 58 -3.25 -1.49 3.87
C GLY A 58 -3.10 -0.52 2.70
N LYS A 59 -2.78 0.76 2.89
CA LYS A 59 -2.62 1.75 1.80
C LYS A 59 -1.67 1.30 0.69
N SER A 60 -0.48 0.84 1.04
CA SER A 60 0.52 0.38 0.06
C SER A 60 0.07 -0.91 -0.66
N VAL A 61 -0.75 -1.74 -0.01
CA VAL A 61 -1.41 -2.89 -0.65
C VAL A 61 -2.37 -2.42 -1.74
N VAL A 62 -3.19 -1.41 -1.45
CA VAL A 62 -4.09 -0.81 -2.46
C VAL A 62 -3.30 -0.25 -3.64
N MET A 63 -2.21 0.48 -3.37
CA MET A 63 -1.34 1.04 -4.42
C MET A 63 -0.72 -0.05 -5.28
N ARG A 64 -0.27 -1.15 -4.68
CA ARG A 64 0.31 -2.31 -5.37
C ARG A 64 -0.72 -3.03 -6.24
N VAL A 65 -1.93 -3.27 -5.71
CA VAL A 65 -3.04 -3.85 -6.47
C VAL A 65 -3.41 -2.97 -7.65
N LEU A 66 -3.53 -1.66 -7.42
CA LEU A 66 -3.86 -0.70 -8.48
C LEU A 66 -2.77 -0.66 -9.55
N ALA A 67 -1.49 -0.56 -9.17
CA ALA A 67 -0.36 -0.53 -10.09
C ALA A 67 -0.36 -1.75 -11.02
N GLU A 68 -0.56 -2.96 -10.45
CA GLU A 68 -0.61 -4.19 -11.25
C GLU A 68 -1.81 -4.24 -12.20
N ARG A 69 -3.00 -3.82 -11.75
CA ARG A 69 -4.19 -3.74 -12.61
C ARG A 69 -3.98 -2.79 -13.78
N LEU A 70 -3.39 -1.62 -13.51
CA LEU A 70 -3.10 -0.62 -14.54
C LEU A 70 -2.00 -1.10 -15.51
N ALA A 71 -0.99 -1.83 -15.04
CA ALA A 71 0.07 -2.40 -15.87
C ALA A 71 -0.44 -3.44 -16.87
N ARG A 72 -1.60 -4.07 -16.62
CA ARG A 72 -2.25 -5.01 -17.55
C ARG A 72 -3.01 -4.33 -18.68
N LEU A 73 -3.22 -3.02 -18.58
CA LEU A 73 -3.90 -2.25 -19.64
C LEU A 73 -2.88 -1.89 -20.72
N ALA A 74 -3.12 -2.40 -21.92
CA ALA A 74 -2.27 -2.07 -23.06
C ALA A 74 -2.22 -0.57 -23.29
N ASP A 75 -1.07 -0.07 -23.69
CA ASP A 75 -0.81 1.32 -24.05
C ASP A 75 -1.07 2.34 -22.92
N LEU A 76 -1.01 1.91 -21.65
CA LEU A 76 -1.10 2.81 -20.51
C LEU A 76 0.30 3.11 -19.93
N SER A 77 0.64 4.39 -19.84
CA SER A 77 1.86 4.83 -19.16
C SER A 77 1.59 5.01 -17.66
N VAL A 78 2.23 4.17 -16.84
CA VAL A 78 2.09 4.20 -15.38
C VAL A 78 3.45 4.48 -14.75
N GLY A 79 3.53 5.53 -13.94
CA GLY A 79 4.71 5.92 -13.19
C GLY A 79 4.49 5.80 -11.68
N VAL A 80 5.55 5.49 -10.95
CA VAL A 80 5.57 5.44 -9.49
C VAL A 80 6.64 6.38 -8.97
N VAL A 81 6.28 7.29 -8.08
CA VAL A 81 7.25 8.15 -7.39
C VAL A 81 7.91 7.36 -6.26
N HIS A 82 9.24 7.25 -6.31
CA HIS A 82 10.02 6.50 -5.32
C HIS A 82 10.60 7.40 -4.22
N HIS A 83 10.78 8.70 -4.49
CA HIS A 83 11.36 9.67 -3.56
C HIS A 83 10.40 10.81 -3.24
N PRO A 84 9.37 10.57 -2.42
CA PRO A 84 8.37 11.60 -2.11
C PRO A 84 8.97 12.83 -1.39
N GLN A 85 10.11 12.68 -0.69
CA GLN A 85 10.80 13.78 -0.02
C GLN A 85 11.68 14.65 -0.95
N SER A 86 11.65 14.39 -2.26
CA SER A 86 12.43 15.12 -3.25
C SER A 86 12.20 16.63 -3.19
N ASN A 87 13.27 17.41 -3.40
CA ASN A 87 13.12 18.80 -3.78
C ASN A 87 12.56 18.91 -5.22
N LEU A 88 12.18 20.11 -5.63
CA LEU A 88 11.53 20.30 -6.94
C LEU A 88 12.42 19.88 -8.13
N SER A 89 13.71 20.08 -8.05
CA SER A 89 14.65 19.72 -9.13
C SER A 89 14.79 18.20 -9.28
N ASP A 90 14.89 17.49 -8.16
CA ASP A 90 14.99 16.04 -8.16
C ASP A 90 13.65 15.40 -8.56
N PHE A 91 12.53 16.00 -8.14
CA PHE A 91 11.20 15.59 -8.58
C PHE A 91 11.03 15.67 -10.10
N TYR A 92 11.50 16.75 -10.72
CA TYR A 92 11.50 16.86 -12.19
C TYR A 92 12.38 15.80 -12.86
N ARG A 93 13.55 15.51 -12.28
CA ARG A 93 14.44 14.46 -12.80
C ARG A 93 13.74 13.11 -12.75
N GLU A 94 13.15 12.77 -11.60
CA GLU A 94 12.41 11.53 -11.41
C GLU A 94 11.23 11.41 -12.37
N LEU A 95 10.43 12.47 -12.58
CA LEU A 95 9.38 12.47 -13.59
C LEU A 95 9.94 12.27 -15.02
N GLY A 96 11.10 12.84 -15.31
CA GLY A 96 11.79 12.62 -16.58
C GLY A 96 12.13 11.15 -16.80
N ASP A 97 12.73 10.52 -15.79
CA ASP A 97 13.09 9.10 -15.83
C ASP A 97 11.83 8.21 -15.97
N ILE A 98 10.80 8.50 -15.19
CA ILE A 98 9.52 7.76 -15.21
C ILE A 98 8.84 7.80 -16.59
N PHE A 99 8.80 8.98 -17.23
CA PHE A 99 8.07 9.17 -18.49
C PHE A 99 8.95 9.16 -19.73
N GLY A 100 10.24 8.85 -19.59
CA GLY A 100 11.19 8.78 -20.69
C GLY A 100 11.48 10.14 -21.35
N VAL A 101 11.55 11.20 -20.54
CA VAL A 101 11.79 12.57 -20.97
C VAL A 101 13.14 13.06 -20.43
N SER A 102 14.07 13.45 -21.31
CA SER A 102 15.34 14.05 -20.91
C SER A 102 15.15 15.46 -20.35
N ILE A 103 15.36 15.64 -19.06
CA ILE A 103 15.18 16.91 -18.35
C ILE A 103 16.52 17.44 -17.86
N ARG A 104 16.87 18.67 -18.25
CA ARG A 104 18.01 19.40 -17.68
C ARG A 104 17.54 20.14 -16.43
N VAL A 105 18.11 19.81 -15.28
CA VAL A 105 17.72 20.35 -13.95
C VAL A 105 17.77 21.88 -13.89
N SER A 106 18.70 22.51 -14.63
CA SER A 106 18.81 23.97 -14.74
C SER A 106 17.71 24.63 -15.57
N ASN A 107 16.91 23.86 -16.33
CA ASN A 107 15.86 24.36 -17.18
C ASN A 107 14.47 23.77 -16.79
N ARG A 108 13.95 24.22 -15.65
CA ARG A 108 12.62 23.81 -15.16
C ARG A 108 11.52 24.04 -16.19
N TRP A 109 11.54 25.19 -16.88
CA TRP A 109 10.54 25.51 -17.90
C TRP A 109 10.57 24.54 -19.08
N GLY A 110 11.76 24.16 -19.51
CA GLY A 110 11.93 23.14 -20.55
C GLY A 110 11.39 21.78 -20.09
N GLY A 111 11.69 21.38 -18.84
CA GLY A 111 11.15 20.15 -18.24
C GLY A 111 9.62 20.16 -18.14
N PHE A 112 9.04 21.26 -17.68
CA PHE A 112 7.59 21.46 -17.62
C PHE A 112 6.92 21.25 -19.00
N LYS A 113 7.46 21.89 -20.03
CA LYS A 113 6.96 21.75 -21.40
C LYS A 113 7.09 20.32 -21.91
N ALA A 114 8.27 19.71 -21.76
CA ALA A 114 8.58 18.39 -22.29
C ALA A 114 7.69 17.31 -21.68
N LEU A 115 7.46 17.32 -20.37
CA LEU A 115 6.55 16.42 -19.69
C LEU A 115 5.11 16.57 -20.19
N ARG A 116 4.62 17.81 -20.29
CA ARG A 116 3.27 18.06 -20.76
C ARG A 116 3.07 17.66 -22.22
N THR A 117 4.06 17.90 -23.09
CA THR A 117 4.04 17.41 -24.47
C THR A 117 3.95 15.89 -24.49
N ARG A 118 4.80 15.20 -23.74
CA ARG A 118 4.79 13.74 -23.64
C ARG A 118 3.41 13.17 -23.22
N TRP A 119 2.75 13.81 -22.25
CA TRP A 119 1.42 13.38 -21.80
C TRP A 119 0.30 13.73 -22.79
N LEU A 120 0.41 14.86 -23.51
CA LEU A 120 -0.53 15.21 -24.58
C LEU A 120 -0.42 14.24 -25.75
N ASP A 121 0.79 13.87 -26.15
CA ASP A 121 1.04 12.90 -27.22
C ASP A 121 0.48 11.52 -26.83
N HIS A 122 0.72 11.10 -25.59
CA HIS A 122 0.14 9.86 -25.04
C HIS A 122 -1.40 9.90 -25.07
N LEU A 123 -1.99 11.00 -24.58
CA LEU A 123 -3.45 11.18 -24.59
C LEU A 123 -4.02 11.19 -26.02
N GLY A 124 -3.32 11.80 -26.97
CA GLY A 124 -3.71 11.82 -28.37
C GLY A 124 -3.70 10.45 -29.04
N SER A 125 -2.76 9.59 -28.65
CA SER A 125 -2.61 8.24 -29.22
C SER A 125 -3.49 7.19 -28.57
N THR A 126 -3.76 7.30 -27.25
CA THR A 126 -4.42 6.23 -26.46
C THR A 126 -5.81 6.62 -25.95
N THR A 127 -6.19 7.89 -26.00
CA THR A 127 -7.38 8.47 -25.34
C THR A 127 -7.41 8.28 -23.81
N ARG A 128 -6.32 7.78 -23.22
CA ARG A 128 -6.14 7.57 -21.79
C ARG A 128 -5.06 8.49 -21.23
N ARG A 129 -5.22 8.92 -19.97
CA ARG A 129 -4.19 9.71 -19.30
C ARG A 129 -3.11 8.79 -18.75
N SER A 130 -1.87 9.25 -18.84
CA SER A 130 -0.78 8.65 -18.05
C SER A 130 -1.12 8.70 -16.57
N VAL A 131 -0.68 7.71 -15.81
CA VAL A 131 -0.96 7.59 -14.38
C VAL A 131 0.31 7.86 -13.59
N LEU A 132 0.19 8.60 -12.50
CA LEU A 132 1.26 8.80 -11.53
C LEU A 132 0.78 8.34 -10.15
N LEU A 133 1.48 7.39 -9.56
CA LEU A 133 1.23 6.85 -8.24
C LEU A 133 2.26 7.41 -7.25
N CYS A 134 1.79 8.04 -6.18
CA CYS A 134 2.64 8.63 -5.14
C CYS A 134 2.26 8.01 -3.79
N ASP A 135 3.06 7.07 -3.29
CA ASP A 135 2.93 6.58 -1.91
C ASP A 135 3.65 7.51 -0.94
N GLU A 136 3.26 7.49 0.35
CA GLU A 136 3.81 8.36 1.40
C GLU A 136 3.77 9.87 1.02
N ALA A 137 2.71 10.30 0.33
CA ALA A 137 2.59 11.67 -0.19
C ALA A 137 2.55 12.76 0.91
N GLN A 138 2.36 12.40 2.19
CA GLN A 138 2.57 13.33 3.31
C GLN A 138 4.03 13.80 3.42
N GLU A 139 4.97 13.07 2.87
CA GLU A 139 6.38 13.47 2.84
C GLU A 139 6.69 14.49 1.73
N MET A 140 5.84 14.58 0.69
CA MET A 140 6.01 15.55 -0.40
C MET A 140 5.90 16.99 0.11
N SER A 141 6.79 17.86 -0.32
CA SER A 141 6.72 19.26 0.05
C SER A 141 5.51 19.96 -0.60
N PRO A 142 4.94 21.01 0.03
CA PRO A 142 3.84 21.78 -0.57
C PRO A 142 4.19 22.35 -1.96
N VAL A 143 5.46 22.71 -2.17
CA VAL A 143 5.95 23.21 -3.46
C VAL A 143 5.83 22.15 -4.55
N VAL A 144 6.21 20.90 -4.25
CA VAL A 144 6.13 19.76 -5.19
C VAL A 144 4.66 19.40 -5.46
N LEU A 145 3.81 19.37 -4.42
CA LEU A 145 2.37 19.10 -4.58
C LEU A 145 1.68 20.16 -5.45
N ASN A 146 2.01 21.44 -5.25
CA ASN A 146 1.47 22.52 -6.11
C ASN A 146 1.99 22.43 -7.55
N GLU A 147 3.27 22.09 -7.72
CA GLU A 147 3.83 21.88 -9.07
C GLU A 147 3.14 20.74 -9.79
N LEU A 148 2.88 19.64 -9.10
CA LEU A 148 2.15 18.49 -9.64
C LEU A 148 0.74 18.89 -10.12
N ARG A 149 0.06 19.74 -9.37
CA ARG A 149 -1.23 20.34 -9.75
C ARG A 149 -1.11 21.16 -11.05
N LEU A 150 -0.09 22.02 -11.13
CA LEU A 150 0.14 22.86 -12.32
C LEU A 150 0.53 22.02 -13.55
N LEU A 151 1.40 21.03 -13.38
CA LEU A 151 1.82 20.11 -14.44
C LEU A 151 0.62 19.34 -15.03
N SER A 152 -0.29 18.89 -14.18
CA SER A 152 -1.43 18.07 -14.59
C SER A 152 -2.58 18.87 -15.22
N SER A 153 -2.61 20.19 -15.07
CA SER A 153 -3.72 21.05 -15.50
C SER A 153 -3.49 21.66 -16.88
N ALA A 154 -4.53 21.71 -17.71
CA ALA A 154 -4.52 22.37 -19.02
C ALA A 154 -5.85 23.11 -19.26
N ARG A 155 -5.85 24.01 -20.25
CA ARG A 155 -7.04 24.75 -20.71
C ARG A 155 -7.83 25.40 -19.57
N PHE A 156 -7.16 26.19 -18.75
CA PHE A 156 -7.77 26.85 -17.58
C PHE A 156 -8.47 25.85 -16.62
N ASP A 157 -7.79 24.75 -16.28
CA ASP A 157 -8.30 23.66 -15.43
C ASP A 157 -9.48 22.83 -16.01
N SER A 158 -9.88 23.09 -17.26
CA SER A 158 -10.96 22.31 -17.91
C SER A 158 -10.49 20.94 -18.41
N GLN A 159 -9.19 20.71 -18.45
CA GLN A 159 -8.59 19.44 -18.87
C GLN A 159 -7.49 19.01 -17.91
N SER A 160 -7.52 17.75 -17.49
CA SER A 160 -6.40 17.12 -16.78
C SER A 160 -5.58 16.25 -17.73
N LEU A 161 -4.25 16.34 -17.64
CA LEU A 161 -3.30 15.57 -18.45
C LEU A 161 -2.89 14.25 -17.80
N LEU A 162 -3.03 14.14 -16.47
CA LEU A 162 -2.64 12.99 -15.67
C LEU A 162 -3.80 12.47 -14.83
N CYS A 163 -3.78 11.17 -14.55
CA CYS A 163 -4.44 10.57 -13.41
C CYS A 163 -3.42 10.44 -12.28
N ILE A 164 -3.65 11.08 -11.16
CA ILE A 164 -2.72 11.12 -10.03
C ILE A 164 -3.37 10.47 -8.82
N VAL A 165 -2.73 9.47 -8.25
CA VAL A 165 -3.18 8.81 -7.02
C VAL A 165 -2.16 9.11 -5.91
N LEU A 166 -2.62 9.84 -4.90
CA LEU A 166 -1.84 10.14 -3.71
C LEU A 166 -2.24 9.17 -2.59
N ALA A 167 -1.27 8.51 -1.98
CA ALA A 167 -1.51 7.73 -0.76
C ALA A 167 -0.72 8.32 0.40
N GLY A 168 -1.32 8.37 1.59
CA GLY A 168 -0.67 8.92 2.76
C GLY A 168 -1.45 8.73 4.06
N ASP A 169 -0.88 9.20 5.16
CA ASP A 169 -1.49 9.18 6.49
C ASP A 169 -2.30 10.46 6.78
N ALA A 170 -2.74 10.63 8.03
CA ALA A 170 -3.51 11.79 8.47
C ALA A 170 -2.80 13.12 8.21
N ARG A 171 -1.45 13.15 8.25
CA ARG A 171 -0.65 14.34 7.96
C ARG A 171 -0.87 14.86 6.54
N LEU A 172 -1.16 13.96 5.57
CA LEU A 172 -1.51 14.38 4.21
C LEU A 172 -2.83 15.14 4.18
N LEU A 173 -3.84 14.68 4.91
CA LEU A 173 -5.14 15.38 5.01
C LEU A 173 -4.99 16.77 5.65
N GLU A 174 -4.20 16.88 6.72
CA GLU A 174 -3.90 18.17 7.36
C GLU A 174 -3.14 19.10 6.41
N LYS A 175 -2.16 18.56 5.68
CA LYS A 175 -1.39 19.29 4.66
C LYS A 175 -2.31 19.85 3.56
N LEU A 176 -3.25 19.04 3.05
CA LEU A 176 -4.19 19.43 2.00
C LEU A 176 -5.23 20.48 2.45
N ARG A 177 -5.40 20.71 3.75
CA ARG A 177 -6.26 21.77 4.33
C ARG A 177 -5.56 23.11 4.45
N ARG A 178 -4.24 23.18 4.28
CA ARG A 178 -3.49 24.42 4.33
C ARG A 178 -3.85 25.30 3.13
N GLU A 179 -3.94 26.60 3.33
CA GLU A 179 -4.36 27.58 2.32
C GLU A 179 -3.66 27.38 0.97
N GLU A 180 -2.37 27.14 0.99
CA GLU A 180 -1.54 26.93 -0.20
C GLU A 180 -1.90 25.65 -0.98
N LEU A 181 -2.55 24.65 -0.37
CA LEU A 181 -2.91 23.35 -0.98
C LEU A 181 -4.42 23.14 -1.13
N ILE A 182 -5.26 24.06 -0.68
CA ILE A 182 -6.72 24.02 -0.92
C ILE A 182 -7.04 23.81 -2.41
N PRO A 183 -6.35 24.49 -3.35
CA PRO A 183 -6.61 24.29 -4.78
C PRO A 183 -6.32 22.88 -5.28
N LEU A 184 -5.38 22.15 -4.67
CA LEU A 184 -5.14 20.73 -4.94
C LEU A 184 -6.21 19.88 -4.28
N GLY A 185 -6.49 20.10 -3.00
CA GLY A 185 -7.45 19.35 -2.21
C GLY A 185 -8.86 19.33 -2.81
N SER A 186 -9.28 20.46 -3.42
CA SER A 186 -10.56 20.61 -4.12
C SER A 186 -10.67 19.80 -5.41
N ARG A 187 -9.54 19.37 -6.00
CA ARG A 187 -9.49 18.55 -7.23
C ARG A 187 -9.51 17.05 -6.97
N ILE A 188 -9.49 16.63 -5.72
CA ILE A 188 -9.56 15.21 -5.35
C ILE A 188 -11.00 14.73 -5.45
N ARG A 189 -11.32 13.97 -6.50
CA ARG A 189 -12.68 13.50 -6.78
C ARG A 189 -12.99 12.13 -6.16
N THR A 190 -11.99 11.28 -6.05
CA THR A 190 -12.16 9.92 -5.50
C THR A 190 -11.29 9.76 -4.27
N ARG A 191 -11.91 9.28 -3.19
CA ARG A 191 -11.21 9.05 -1.91
C ARG A 191 -11.47 7.64 -1.43
N LEU A 192 -10.42 7.01 -0.91
CA LEU A 192 -10.50 5.76 -0.17
C LEU A 192 -9.95 6.02 1.24
N ALA A 193 -10.81 5.89 2.24
CA ALA A 193 -10.39 5.87 3.63
C ALA A 193 -10.02 4.43 4.00
N ALA A 194 -8.74 4.18 4.21
CA ALA A 194 -8.22 2.95 4.77
C ALA A 194 -8.32 3.05 6.31
N GLU A 195 -9.51 2.77 6.81
CA GLU A 195 -9.83 2.76 8.25
C GLU A 195 -9.28 1.49 8.91
N ALA A 196 -9.30 1.48 10.26
CA ALA A 196 -9.05 0.26 11.00
C ALA A 196 -10.02 -0.85 10.54
N ALA A 197 -9.47 -2.02 10.23
CA ALA A 197 -10.25 -3.14 9.73
C ALA A 197 -11.18 -3.68 10.82
N THR A 198 -12.37 -4.13 10.45
CA THR A 198 -13.21 -4.87 11.37
C THR A 198 -12.61 -6.24 11.67
N ARG A 199 -13.11 -6.88 12.72
CA ARG A 199 -12.70 -8.24 13.07
C ARG A 199 -12.94 -9.23 11.91
N GLU A 200 -14.08 -9.09 11.24
CA GLU A 200 -14.47 -9.91 10.09
C GLU A 200 -13.54 -9.67 8.88
N GLU A 201 -13.17 -8.43 8.62
CA GLU A 201 -12.23 -8.09 7.54
C GLU A 201 -10.84 -8.66 7.80
N LEU A 202 -10.33 -8.60 9.04
CA LEU A 202 -9.04 -9.20 9.41
C LEU A 202 -9.07 -10.72 9.30
N LEU A 203 -10.16 -11.35 9.76
CA LEU A 203 -10.32 -12.81 9.65
C LEU A 203 -10.38 -13.24 8.19
N ALA A 204 -11.18 -12.56 7.37
CA ALA A 204 -11.29 -12.82 5.94
C ALA A 204 -9.94 -12.63 5.22
N CYS A 205 -9.16 -11.62 5.61
CA CYS A 205 -7.81 -11.39 5.08
C CYS A 205 -6.88 -12.57 5.42
N LEU A 206 -6.85 -13.02 6.68
CA LEU A 206 -6.01 -14.12 7.13
C LEU A 206 -6.38 -15.43 6.43
N GLU A 207 -7.68 -15.74 6.34
CA GLU A 207 -8.19 -16.94 5.66
C GLU A 207 -7.88 -16.91 4.16
N HIS A 208 -8.02 -15.76 3.53
CA HIS A 208 -7.69 -15.57 2.12
C HIS A 208 -6.20 -15.83 1.86
N LEU A 209 -5.30 -15.26 2.67
CA LEU A 209 -3.85 -15.44 2.53
C LEU A 209 -3.44 -16.91 2.70
N LEU A 210 -3.99 -17.60 3.69
CA LEU A 210 -3.73 -19.03 3.94
C LEU A 210 -4.22 -19.90 2.77
N ALA A 211 -5.44 -19.64 2.28
CA ALA A 211 -6.02 -20.36 1.15
C ALA A 211 -5.22 -20.12 -0.16
N ALA A 212 -4.85 -18.88 -0.44
CA ALA A 212 -4.05 -18.51 -1.60
C ALA A 212 -2.66 -19.17 -1.57
N ALA A 213 -2.05 -19.25 -0.38
CA ALA A 213 -0.78 -19.92 -0.17
C ALA A 213 -0.86 -21.46 -0.27
N GLY A 214 -2.07 -22.04 -0.27
CA GLY A 214 -2.29 -23.47 -0.48
C GLY A 214 -2.59 -24.28 0.77
N ASN A 215 -2.59 -23.70 1.97
CA ASN A 215 -2.87 -24.41 3.22
C ASN A 215 -3.81 -23.61 4.13
N ALA A 216 -5.12 -23.70 3.89
CA ALA A 216 -6.15 -23.07 4.71
C ALA A 216 -6.23 -23.61 6.15
N SER A 217 -5.69 -24.80 6.41
CA SER A 217 -5.70 -25.48 7.71
C SER A 217 -4.43 -25.28 8.52
N LEU A 218 -3.49 -24.46 8.04
CA LEU A 218 -2.21 -24.20 8.72
C LEU A 218 -2.39 -23.69 10.16
N MET A 219 -3.44 -22.90 10.40
CA MET A 219 -3.76 -22.32 11.72
C MET A 219 -5.09 -22.83 12.23
N THR A 220 -5.17 -23.16 13.52
CA THR A 220 -6.45 -23.48 14.18
C THR A 220 -7.39 -22.29 14.13
N ARG A 221 -8.69 -22.55 14.25
CA ARG A 221 -9.71 -21.50 14.27
C ARG A 221 -9.52 -20.55 15.46
N GLU A 222 -9.21 -21.11 16.60
CA GLU A 222 -8.97 -20.42 17.87
C GLU A 222 -7.78 -19.45 17.72
N LEU A 223 -6.65 -19.94 17.18
CA LEU A 223 -5.49 -19.09 16.92
C LEU A 223 -5.83 -17.92 15.97
N ARG A 224 -6.56 -18.19 14.89
CA ARG A 224 -6.96 -17.11 13.96
C ARG A 224 -7.76 -16.03 14.67
N GLN A 225 -8.69 -16.41 15.56
CA GLN A 225 -9.47 -15.45 16.35
C GLN A 225 -8.60 -14.66 17.31
N THR A 226 -7.69 -15.34 18.00
CA THR A 226 -6.72 -14.71 18.92
C THR A 226 -5.86 -13.67 18.20
N LEU A 227 -5.32 -13.99 17.02
CA LEU A 227 -4.52 -13.06 16.23
C LEU A 227 -5.33 -11.84 15.79
N VAL A 228 -6.56 -12.04 15.34
CA VAL A 228 -7.47 -10.96 14.91
C VAL A 228 -7.79 -10.02 16.08
N ASP A 229 -8.05 -10.55 17.26
CA ASP A 229 -8.34 -9.76 18.46
C ASP A 229 -7.13 -8.91 18.88
N HIS A 230 -5.92 -9.46 18.83
CA HIS A 230 -4.70 -8.74 19.18
C HIS A 230 -4.23 -7.77 18.08
N ALA A 231 -4.62 -7.98 16.83
CA ALA A 231 -4.29 -7.07 15.74
C ALA A 231 -5.03 -5.73 15.82
N ALA A 232 -6.14 -5.64 16.58
CA ALA A 232 -6.87 -4.42 16.85
C ALA A 232 -7.16 -3.56 15.60
N GLY A 233 -7.59 -4.19 14.51
CA GLY A 233 -7.90 -3.50 13.24
C GLY A 233 -6.71 -3.24 12.32
N ASN A 234 -5.50 -3.67 12.69
CA ASN A 234 -4.28 -3.37 11.94
C ASN A 234 -3.75 -4.60 11.17
N TYR A 235 -3.81 -4.55 9.84
CA TYR A 235 -3.32 -5.63 8.98
C TYR A 235 -1.82 -5.91 9.16
N ARG A 236 -1.00 -4.88 9.38
CA ARG A 236 0.45 -5.07 9.58
C ARG A 236 0.74 -5.84 10.85
N ILE A 237 0.04 -5.55 11.94
CA ILE A 237 0.18 -6.26 13.20
C ILE A 237 -0.25 -7.72 13.01
N LEU A 238 -1.41 -7.95 12.38
CA LEU A 238 -1.91 -9.30 12.09
C LEU A 238 -0.86 -10.14 11.33
N VAL A 239 -0.38 -9.62 10.22
CA VAL A 239 0.58 -10.30 9.35
C VAL A 239 1.93 -10.52 10.06
N SER A 240 2.41 -9.53 10.83
CA SER A 240 3.65 -9.65 11.58
C SER A 240 3.57 -10.73 12.68
N MET A 241 2.46 -10.79 13.42
CA MET A 241 2.25 -11.85 14.42
C MET A 241 2.18 -13.23 13.77
N ALA A 242 1.46 -13.34 12.65
CA ALA A 242 1.34 -14.59 11.92
C ALA A 242 2.69 -15.06 11.35
N ALA A 243 3.52 -14.14 10.85
CA ALA A 243 4.87 -14.43 10.37
C ALA A 243 5.77 -14.95 11.48
N GLU A 244 5.75 -14.31 12.65
CA GLU A 244 6.54 -14.70 13.82
C GLU A 244 6.15 -16.11 14.31
N LEU A 245 4.85 -16.39 14.37
CA LEU A 245 4.38 -17.74 14.75
C LEU A 245 4.79 -18.79 13.73
N LEU A 246 4.73 -18.50 12.44
CA LEU A 246 5.17 -19.42 11.40
C LEU A 246 6.67 -19.72 11.50
N MET A 247 7.48 -18.69 11.75
CA MET A 247 8.93 -18.85 11.97
C MET A 247 9.25 -19.64 13.25
N SER A 248 8.53 -19.37 14.34
CA SER A 248 8.69 -20.11 15.60
C SER A 248 8.26 -21.58 15.46
N ALA A 249 7.16 -21.85 14.73
CA ALA A 249 6.73 -23.21 14.42
C ALA A 249 7.79 -23.96 13.60
N ALA A 250 8.37 -23.27 12.60
CA ALA A 250 9.41 -23.83 11.74
C ALA A 250 10.66 -24.24 12.53
N GLN A 251 11.09 -23.42 13.50
CA GLN A 251 12.23 -23.74 14.37
C GLN A 251 11.97 -24.95 15.27
N ARG A 252 10.72 -25.24 15.60
CA ARG A 252 10.30 -26.32 16.50
C ARG A 252 9.71 -27.52 15.77
N GLU A 253 9.72 -27.51 14.45
CA GLU A 253 9.14 -28.55 13.57
C GLU A 253 7.65 -28.83 13.87
N ILE A 254 6.91 -27.80 14.31
CA ILE A 254 5.47 -27.88 14.57
C ILE A 254 4.74 -27.70 13.24
N THR A 255 3.88 -28.63 12.85
CA THR A 255 3.20 -28.65 11.55
C THR A 255 1.90 -27.85 11.52
N THR A 256 1.27 -27.62 12.66
CA THR A 256 0.00 -26.85 12.78
C THR A 256 0.17 -25.78 13.84
N LEU A 257 -0.15 -24.54 13.50
CA LEU A 257 -0.07 -23.41 14.43
C LEU A 257 -1.33 -23.36 15.30
N ASP A 258 -1.15 -23.37 16.60
CA ASP A 258 -2.23 -23.33 17.60
C ASP A 258 -2.03 -22.23 18.65
N GLU A 259 -3.00 -22.07 19.53
CA GLU A 259 -2.93 -21.08 20.63
C GLU A 259 -1.82 -21.38 21.64
N LYS A 260 -1.41 -22.65 21.81
CA LYS A 260 -0.31 -22.98 22.70
C LYS A 260 0.99 -22.37 22.20
N LEU A 261 1.21 -22.43 20.88
CA LEU A 261 2.36 -21.77 20.25
C LEU A 261 2.30 -20.26 20.46
N TYR A 262 1.11 -19.64 20.32
CA TYR A 262 0.93 -18.21 20.58
C TYR A 262 1.32 -17.84 22.01
N LEU A 263 0.84 -18.59 23.01
CA LEU A 263 1.18 -18.36 24.41
C LEU A 263 2.67 -18.55 24.70
N GLN A 264 3.34 -19.46 24.00
CA GLN A 264 4.78 -19.68 24.14
C GLN A 264 5.62 -18.55 23.55
N VAL A 265 5.13 -17.90 22.47
CA VAL A 265 5.85 -16.80 21.81
C VAL A 265 5.55 -15.45 22.47
N TYR A 266 4.31 -15.21 22.83
CA TYR A 266 3.84 -13.90 23.32
C TYR A 266 3.43 -13.90 24.81
N GLY A 267 3.28 -15.08 25.44
CA GLY A 267 2.97 -15.18 26.85
C GLY A 267 4.11 -14.61 27.70
N LYS A 268 3.78 -13.93 28.80
CA LYS A 268 4.79 -13.51 29.77
C LYS A 268 5.44 -14.77 30.32
N PRO A 269 6.80 -14.85 30.45
CA PRO A 269 7.44 -15.95 31.14
C PRO A 269 6.86 -15.99 32.56
N GLU A 270 6.30 -17.15 32.95
CA GLU A 270 5.93 -17.36 34.34
C GLU A 270 7.19 -17.15 35.21
N THR A 271 7.18 -16.11 36.00
CA THR A 271 8.17 -15.92 37.04
C THR A 271 7.96 -17.07 38.04
N HIS A 272 8.69 -18.14 37.86
CA HIS A 272 8.87 -19.14 38.93
C HIS A 272 9.48 -18.44 40.14
N THR A 273 8.64 -17.85 40.97
CA THR A 273 8.99 -17.49 42.34
C THR A 273 9.30 -18.82 43.04
N SER A 274 10.60 -19.14 43.10
CA SER A 274 11.10 -20.24 43.87
C SER A 274 10.63 -20.10 45.32
N ARG A 275 9.63 -20.87 45.73
CA ARG A 275 9.40 -21.20 47.13
C ARG A 275 10.59 -22.01 47.65
N ARG A 276 11.69 -21.32 47.92
CA ARG A 276 12.80 -21.82 48.76
C ARG A 276 13.02 -20.82 49.86
N ALA A 277 12.29 -20.94 50.96
CA ALA A 277 12.69 -20.50 52.30
C ALA A 277 11.58 -20.83 53.32
N ALA A 278 11.44 -22.07 53.73
CA ALA A 278 10.84 -22.39 55.02
C ALA A 278 11.16 -23.86 55.38
N ALA A 279 12.44 -24.15 55.56
CA ALA A 279 12.86 -25.35 56.29
C ALA A 279 14.23 -25.09 56.94
N ALA A 280 14.22 -24.22 57.94
CA ALA A 280 15.30 -24.14 58.93
C ALA A 280 14.78 -23.31 60.12
N ARG A 281 14.09 -23.99 61.01
CA ARG A 281 14.19 -23.77 62.47
C ARG A 281 13.40 -24.88 63.19
#